data_aabe21b45b058e4133dc790e30f19373
#
_entry.id   aabe21b45b058e4133dc790e30f19373
#
_cell.length_a   1.000
_cell.length_b   1.000
_cell.length_c   1.000
_cell.angle_alpha   90.00
_cell.angle_beta   90.00
_cell.angle_gamma   90.00
#
_symmetry.space_group_name_H-M   'P 1'
#
loop_
_entity.id
_entity.type
_entity.pdbx_description
1 polymer ?
#
loop_
_entity_poly.entity_id
_entity_poly.type
_entity_poly.pdbx_seq_one_letter_code
_entity_poly.pdbx_strand_id
1 'polypeptide(L)'
;MSASRGVPARGTDFKEHWNVSNDYEAILLVGFGGPEKMDDVLPFLENVLRGRNVPRERMLEVAAHYEHFDGVSPINAQMRALQEALRVELAARGPNLPIYWGNRNWHPLLPDTLREMQA
;
A
#
# COMPACT_ATOMS: atom_id res chain seq x y z
N MET A 1 11.64 22.98 23.44
CA MET A 1 11.59 22.56 23.25
C MET A 1 11.62 22.00 23.13
N SER A 2 11.49 21.97 23.17
CA SER A 2 11.52 21.52 22.97
C SER A 2 11.27 20.93 22.79
N ALA A 3 10.98 20.94 23.08
CA ALA A 3 10.80 20.56 22.81
C ALA A 3 10.61 20.24 22.32
N SER A 4 10.64 20.32 22.39
CA SER A 4 10.46 20.03 21.76
C SER A 4 10.21 20.17 20.97
N ARG A 5 10.82 20.68 20.87
CA ARG A 5 10.29 20.63 19.99
C ARG A 5 9.54 19.91 19.60
N GLY A 6 9.44 19.86 19.55
CA GLY A 6 8.65 19.18 18.87
C GLY A 6 7.78 18.15 19.31
N VAL A 7 7.85 17.73 20.39
CA VAL A 7 6.92 16.70 20.83
C VAL A 7 5.58 17.35 21.14
N PRO A 8 4.55 17.06 20.35
CA PRO A 8 3.25 17.59 20.66
C PRO A 8 2.75 17.00 21.95
N ALA A 9 2.07 17.80 22.69
CA ALA A 9 1.46 17.32 23.89
C ALA A 9 0.25 16.55 23.44
N ARG A 10 0.07 15.49 23.68
CA ARG A 10 -0.99 14.60 23.64
C ARG A 10 -2.09 14.93 22.73
N GLY A 11 -3.21 14.35 22.91
CA GLY A 11 -4.32 14.32 21.99
C GLY A 11 -4.71 15.63 21.35
N THR A 12 -4.74 16.69 22.08
CA THR A 12 -5.09 18.00 21.55
C THR A 12 -4.11 18.44 20.48
N ASP A 13 -2.84 18.29 20.80
CA ASP A 13 -1.79 18.72 19.91
C ASP A 13 -1.74 17.89 18.65
N PHE A 14 -2.13 16.63 18.72
CA PHE A 14 -2.18 15.82 17.53
C PHE A 14 -3.13 16.42 16.52
N LYS A 15 -4.31 16.81 16.96
CA LYS A 15 -5.31 17.36 16.06
C LYS A 15 -4.87 18.70 15.50
N GLU A 16 -4.28 19.52 16.34
CA GLU A 16 -3.78 20.82 15.89
C GLU A 16 -2.63 20.65 14.90
N HIS A 17 -1.80 19.66 15.16
CA HIS A 17 -0.69 19.37 14.26
C HIS A 17 -1.17 19.01 12.87
N TRP A 18 -2.21 18.21 12.77
CA TRP A 18 -2.78 17.84 11.47
C TRP A 18 -3.40 19.05 10.79
N ASN A 19 -4.03 19.92 11.55
CA ASN A 19 -4.63 21.12 10.98
C ASN A 19 -3.58 22.07 10.42
N VAL A 20 -2.45 22.15 11.11
CA VAL A 20 -1.35 22.99 10.65
C VAL A 20 -0.71 22.38 9.40
N SER A 21 -0.80 21.06 9.26
CA SER A 21 -0.21 20.36 8.13
C SER A 21 -1.18 20.24 6.95
N ASN A 22 -2.01 21.25 6.75
CA ASN A 22 -2.98 21.26 5.66
C ASN A 22 -2.35 21.35 4.28
N ASP A 23 -1.04 21.26 4.23
CA ASP A 23 -0.32 21.22 2.97
C ASP A 23 -0.50 19.90 2.22
N TYR A 24 -0.98 18.88 2.91
CA TYR A 24 -1.16 17.58 2.30
C TYR A 24 -2.56 17.45 1.72
N GLU A 25 -2.62 16.94 0.51
CA GLU A 25 -3.89 16.81 -0.21
C GLU A 25 -4.39 15.37 -0.29
N ALA A 26 -3.55 14.41 0.07
CA ALA A 26 -3.90 13.01 -0.06
C ALA A 26 -2.96 12.15 0.76
N ILE A 27 -3.39 10.91 0.98
CA ILE A 27 -2.56 9.89 1.63
C ILE A 27 -2.34 8.78 0.61
N LEU A 28 -1.10 8.32 0.51
CA LEU A 28 -0.76 7.22 -0.38
C LEU A 28 -0.24 6.05 0.43
N LEU A 29 -0.94 4.93 0.33
CA LEU A 29 -0.49 3.67 0.91
C LEU A 29 0.34 2.93 -0.13
N VAL A 30 1.55 2.56 0.23
CA VAL A 30 2.44 1.84 -0.68
C VAL A 30 2.59 0.41 -0.17
N GLY A 31 2.24 -0.54 -1.00
CA GLY A 31 2.34 -1.94 -0.66
C GLY A 31 3.28 -2.70 -1.58
N PHE A 32 3.48 -3.97 -1.26
CA PHE A 32 4.32 -4.85 -2.09
C PHE A 32 3.53 -5.37 -3.29
N GLY A 33 2.29 -5.75 -3.06
CA GLY A 33 1.42 -6.34 -4.06
C GLY A 33 1.45 -7.86 -4.01
N GLY A 34 0.42 -8.47 -4.55
CA GLY A 34 0.36 -9.91 -4.62
C GLY A 34 -0.67 -10.36 -5.65
N PRO A 35 -0.54 -11.60 -6.13
CA PRO A 35 -1.48 -12.11 -7.12
C PRO A 35 -2.86 -12.32 -6.51
N GLU A 36 -3.89 -12.16 -7.32
CA GLU A 36 -5.26 -12.36 -6.87
C GLU A 36 -5.93 -13.53 -7.58
N LYS A 37 -5.23 -14.19 -8.50
CA LYS A 37 -5.69 -15.39 -9.19
C LYS A 37 -4.48 -16.09 -9.79
N MET A 38 -4.66 -17.33 -10.23
CA MET A 38 -3.54 -18.11 -10.77
C MET A 38 -2.87 -17.43 -11.95
N ASP A 39 -3.63 -16.81 -12.83
CA ASP A 39 -3.05 -16.15 -14.00
C ASP A 39 -2.11 -15.02 -13.63
N ASP A 40 -2.23 -14.48 -12.43
CA ASP A 40 -1.38 -13.38 -11.96
C ASP A 40 -0.03 -13.87 -11.45
N VAL A 41 0.10 -15.15 -11.09
CA VAL A 41 1.23 -15.64 -10.31
C VAL A 41 2.56 -15.47 -11.04
N LEU A 42 2.67 -15.99 -12.25
CA LEU A 42 3.93 -15.89 -12.99
C LEU A 42 4.30 -14.45 -13.35
N PRO A 43 3.38 -13.64 -13.89
CA PRO A 43 3.72 -12.24 -14.14
C PRO A 43 4.12 -11.48 -12.88
N PHE A 44 3.47 -11.77 -11.75
CA PHE A 44 3.84 -11.16 -10.49
C PHE A 44 5.27 -11.55 -10.09
N LEU A 45 5.58 -12.85 -10.17
CA LEU A 45 6.90 -13.32 -9.81
C LEU A 45 7.97 -12.75 -10.73
N GLU A 46 7.66 -12.60 -12.01
CA GLU A 46 8.59 -11.97 -12.94
C GLU A 46 8.90 -10.54 -12.53
N ASN A 47 7.91 -9.81 -12.07
CA ASN A 47 8.12 -8.45 -11.58
C ASN A 47 8.99 -8.43 -10.32
N VAL A 48 8.70 -9.33 -9.38
CA VAL A 48 9.43 -9.37 -8.12
C VAL A 48 10.88 -9.75 -8.32
N LEU A 49 11.14 -10.70 -9.23
CA LEU A 49 12.46 -11.26 -9.41
C LEU A 49 13.27 -10.57 -10.51
N ARG A 50 12.74 -9.54 -11.10
CA ARG A 50 13.42 -8.83 -12.18
C ARG A 50 14.79 -8.34 -11.72
N GLY A 51 15.82 -8.72 -12.47
CA GLY A 51 17.19 -8.31 -12.18
C GLY A 51 17.87 -9.12 -11.10
N ARG A 52 17.25 -10.19 -10.60
CA ARG A 52 17.80 -10.95 -9.48
C ARG A 52 18.44 -12.26 -9.87
N ASN A 53 18.54 -12.58 -11.15
CA ASN A 53 19.19 -13.80 -11.62
C ASN A 53 18.64 -15.08 -10.97
N VAL A 54 17.35 -15.14 -10.74
CA VAL A 54 16.73 -16.33 -10.18
C VAL A 54 16.43 -17.30 -11.33
N PRO A 55 16.87 -18.57 -11.24
CA PRO A 55 16.59 -19.54 -12.30
C PRO A 55 15.08 -19.73 -12.47
N ARG A 56 14.69 -19.98 -13.73
CA ARG A 56 13.28 -20.21 -14.00
C ARG A 56 12.69 -21.37 -13.21
N GLU A 57 13.51 -22.41 -13.00
CA GLU A 57 13.08 -23.58 -12.22
C GLU A 57 12.66 -23.17 -10.82
N ARG A 58 13.44 -22.28 -10.19
CA ARG A 58 13.12 -21.81 -8.85
C ARG A 58 11.84 -20.99 -8.86
N MET A 59 11.67 -20.17 -9.88
CA MET A 59 10.45 -19.37 -10.01
C MET A 59 9.23 -20.27 -10.14
N LEU A 60 9.35 -21.35 -10.91
CA LEU A 60 8.24 -22.29 -11.07
C LEU A 60 7.94 -23.04 -9.78
N GLU A 61 8.96 -23.34 -8.97
CA GLU A 61 8.74 -23.94 -7.66
C GLU A 61 7.92 -23.02 -6.77
N VAL A 62 8.28 -21.75 -6.76
CA VAL A 62 7.55 -20.77 -5.97
C VAL A 62 6.12 -20.64 -6.48
N ALA A 63 5.95 -20.63 -7.80
CA ALA A 63 4.61 -20.55 -8.38
C ALA A 63 3.75 -21.74 -7.94
N ALA A 64 4.35 -22.92 -7.81
CA ALA A 64 3.62 -24.11 -7.37
C ALA A 64 3.08 -23.95 -5.96
N HIS A 65 3.78 -23.22 -5.10
CA HIS A 65 3.27 -22.95 -3.76
C HIS A 65 2.00 -22.13 -3.79
N TYR A 66 1.89 -21.20 -4.73
CA TYR A 66 0.68 -20.39 -4.85
C TYR A 66 -0.52 -21.20 -5.29
N GLU A 67 -0.30 -22.33 -5.97
CA GLU A 67 -1.41 -23.18 -6.39
C GLU A 67 -2.22 -23.71 -5.21
N HIS A 68 -1.55 -23.92 -4.07
CA HIS A 68 -2.25 -24.39 -2.88
C HIS A 68 -3.27 -23.38 -2.36
N PHE A 69 -3.19 -22.14 -2.81
CA PHE A 69 -4.06 -21.06 -2.39
C PHE A 69 -4.80 -20.47 -3.58
N ASP A 70 -4.94 -21.25 -4.66
CA ASP A 70 -5.61 -20.82 -5.89
C ASP A 70 -4.99 -19.56 -6.47
N GLY A 71 -3.69 -19.36 -6.22
CA GLY A 71 -2.98 -18.19 -6.73
C GLY A 71 -3.25 -16.90 -5.99
N VAL A 72 -3.94 -16.97 -4.86
CA VAL A 72 -4.35 -15.75 -4.15
C VAL A 72 -3.42 -15.48 -2.99
N SER A 73 -2.86 -14.26 -2.95
CA SER A 73 -2.18 -13.76 -1.78
C SER A 73 -3.16 -12.85 -1.02
N PRO A 74 -3.19 -12.92 0.30
CA PRO A 74 -4.10 -12.06 1.06
C PRO A 74 -3.66 -10.59 1.12
N ILE A 75 -2.47 -10.28 0.61
CA ILE A 75 -1.88 -8.97 0.83
C ILE A 75 -2.71 -7.83 0.23
N ASN A 76 -3.27 -8.02 -0.98
CA ASN A 76 -4.08 -6.98 -1.59
C ASN A 76 -5.40 -6.80 -0.84
N ALA A 77 -6.01 -7.89 -0.40
CA ALA A 77 -7.24 -7.80 0.40
C ALA A 77 -6.97 -7.07 1.71
N GLN A 78 -5.82 -7.34 2.32
CA GLN A 78 -5.44 -6.66 3.55
C GLN A 78 -5.23 -5.17 3.32
N MET A 79 -4.65 -4.80 2.19
CA MET A 79 -4.47 -3.38 1.87
C MET A 79 -5.80 -2.68 1.61
N ARG A 80 -6.73 -3.36 0.94
CA ARG A 80 -8.06 -2.78 0.74
C ARG A 80 -8.77 -2.57 2.07
N ALA A 81 -8.64 -3.52 2.99
CA ALA A 81 -9.24 -3.39 4.31
C ALA A 81 -8.62 -2.25 5.09
N LEU A 82 -7.29 -2.09 5.00
CA LEU A 82 -6.61 -0.99 5.66
C LEU A 82 -7.05 0.35 5.09
N GLN A 83 -7.15 0.44 3.77
CA GLN A 83 -7.58 1.67 3.12
C GLN A 83 -8.97 2.07 3.59
N GLU A 84 -9.87 1.11 3.67
CA GLU A 84 -11.24 1.40 4.11
C GLU A 84 -11.29 1.77 5.59
N ALA A 85 -10.52 1.09 6.43
CA ALA A 85 -10.49 1.40 7.85
C ALA A 85 -9.96 2.82 8.09
N LEU A 86 -8.93 3.20 7.34
CA LEU A 86 -8.39 4.55 7.45
C LEU A 86 -9.39 5.59 6.95
N ARG A 87 -10.09 5.27 5.86
CA ARG A 87 -11.09 6.19 5.33
C ARG A 87 -12.16 6.48 6.38
N VAL A 88 -12.65 5.45 7.04
CA VAL A 88 -13.66 5.61 8.06
C VAL A 88 -13.13 6.41 9.25
N GLU A 89 -11.92 6.09 9.67
CA GLU A 89 -11.34 6.74 10.83
C GLU A 89 -11.08 8.22 10.56
N LEU A 90 -10.54 8.54 9.40
CA LEU A 90 -10.25 9.92 9.06
C LEU A 90 -11.51 10.74 8.81
N ALA A 91 -12.56 10.10 8.30
CA ALA A 91 -13.82 10.80 8.14
C ALA A 91 -14.39 11.21 9.50
N ALA A 92 -14.15 10.39 10.52
CA ALA A 92 -14.66 10.66 11.86
C ALA A 92 -13.80 11.66 12.63
N ARG A 93 -12.47 11.61 12.41
CA ARG A 93 -11.52 12.36 13.24
C ARG A 93 -10.67 13.36 12.48
N GLY A 94 -10.71 13.33 11.15
CA GLY A 94 -9.98 14.24 10.31
C GLY A 94 -8.47 14.03 10.37
N PRO A 95 -7.71 14.57 9.44
CA PRO A 95 -8.19 15.28 8.26
C PRO A 95 -8.85 14.33 7.27
N ASN A 96 -9.90 14.76 6.64
CA ASN A 96 -10.62 13.93 5.69
C ASN A 96 -9.96 14.03 4.31
N LEU A 97 -8.88 13.29 4.14
CA LEU A 97 -8.11 13.29 2.90
C LEU A 97 -8.40 12.02 2.11
N PRO A 98 -8.37 12.09 0.78
CA PRO A 98 -8.51 10.88 -0.01
C PRO A 98 -7.31 9.96 0.21
N ILE A 99 -7.57 8.66 0.21
CA ILE A 99 -6.55 7.66 0.47
C ILE A 99 -6.38 6.81 -0.77
N TYR A 100 -5.19 6.89 -1.36
CA TYR A 100 -4.84 6.12 -2.54
C TYR A 100 -3.97 4.94 -2.15
N TRP A 101 -3.95 3.93 -2.99
CA TRP A 101 -3.17 2.73 -2.76
C TRP A 101 -2.49 2.30 -4.04
N GLY A 102 -1.19 2.05 -3.97
CA GLY A 102 -0.42 1.54 -5.09
C GLY A 102 0.62 0.56 -4.62
N ASN A 103 0.88 -0.45 -5.42
CA ASN A 103 1.84 -1.50 -5.09
C ASN A 103 3.06 -1.41 -5.98
N ARG A 104 4.16 -1.92 -5.45
CA ARG A 104 5.43 -1.92 -6.17
C ARG A 104 5.50 -3.00 -7.24
N ASN A 105 4.90 -4.16 -6.99
CA ASN A 105 5.13 -5.34 -7.84
C ASN A 105 3.90 -5.92 -8.50
N TRP A 106 2.72 -5.43 -8.15
CA TRP A 106 1.49 -5.91 -8.77
C TRP A 106 0.41 -4.84 -8.70
N HIS A 107 -0.68 -5.09 -9.39
CA HIS A 107 -1.79 -4.14 -9.47
C HIS A 107 -2.48 -3.96 -8.14
N PRO A 108 -2.94 -2.77 -7.83
CA PRO A 108 -2.75 -1.56 -8.64
C PRO A 108 -1.29 -1.10 -8.55
N LEU A 109 -0.68 -0.91 -9.70
CA LEU A 109 0.73 -0.54 -9.75
C LEU A 109 0.94 0.91 -9.32
N LEU A 110 1.99 1.16 -8.57
CA LEU A 110 2.27 2.48 -8.03
C LEU A 110 2.32 3.58 -9.08
N PRO A 111 2.98 3.40 -10.24
CA PRO A 111 2.96 4.46 -11.25
C PRO A 111 1.55 4.82 -11.71
N ASP A 112 0.66 3.84 -11.84
CA ASP A 112 -0.71 4.10 -12.25
C ASP A 112 -1.44 4.89 -11.18
N THR A 113 -1.21 4.55 -9.90
CA THR A 113 -1.82 5.25 -8.79
C THR A 113 -1.33 6.70 -8.74
N LEU A 114 -0.04 6.91 -8.97
CA LEU A 114 0.50 8.27 -8.97
C LEU A 114 -0.11 9.11 -10.08
N ARG A 115 -0.34 8.52 -11.25
CA ARG A 115 -1.01 9.24 -12.34
C ARG A 115 -2.44 9.59 -11.96
N GLU A 116 -3.13 8.68 -11.29
CA GLU A 116 -4.48 8.92 -10.81
C GLU A 116 -4.52 10.09 -9.84
N MET A 117 -3.52 10.18 -8.96
CA MET A 117 -3.45 11.24 -7.97
C MET A 117 -3.21 12.61 -8.61
N GLN A 118 -2.59 12.64 -9.77
CA GLN A 118 -2.32 13.89 -10.47
C GLN A 118 -3.52 14.42 -11.25
N ALA A 119 -4.50 13.58 -11.48
CA ALA A 119 -5.66 13.94 -12.29
C ALA A 119 -6.60 14.92 -11.59
#